data_ed361620dd83b2a7ac048e5af5fe34be
#
_entry.id   ed361620dd83b2a7ac048e5af5fe34be
#
_cell.length_a   1.000
_cell.length_b   1.000
_cell.length_c   1.000
_cell.angle_alpha   90.00
_cell.angle_beta   90.00
_cell.angle_gamma   90.00
#
_symmetry.space_group_name_H-M   'P 1'
#
loop_
_entity.id
_entity.type
_entity.pdbx_description
1 polymer ?
#
loop_
_entity_poly.entity_id
_entity_poly.type
_entity_poly.pdbx_seq_one_letter_code
_entity_poly.pdbx_strand_id
1 'polypeptide(L)'
;VIRGKDTLAVNSLLHQACMELAPIFKATAYAPDSINEAIDAYPNRSIMGVQWHPEALTYVGDTTMLRIFRHLIGKAETFHQAKEMHKHFLSVDTHTDTPFWFKRAGFSIADRERNRVNIPKMQEGKLDGVFLAAFIGQGKRDEVSLQEAVQKVTGLIESIRKQAELNKDLCGIAVTNQDFIRLKNEGK
;
A
#
# COMPACT_ATOMS: atom_id res chain seq x y z
N VAL A 1 8.55 -8.38 17.40
CA VAL A 1 9.32 -8.78 16.21
C VAL A 1 10.73 -8.24 16.27
N ILE A 2 10.94 -6.98 16.60
CA ILE A 2 12.25 -6.35 16.78
C ILE A 2 12.62 -6.42 18.27
N ARG A 3 12.95 -7.59 18.76
CA ARG A 3 13.28 -7.80 20.18
C ARG A 3 14.68 -7.28 20.52
N GLY A 4 14.84 -6.69 21.72
CA GLY A 4 16.12 -6.35 22.34
C GLY A 4 16.57 -4.90 22.18
N LYS A 5 15.68 -4.00 21.69
CA LYS A 5 15.90 -2.56 21.70
C LYS A 5 14.64 -1.85 22.18
N ASP A 6 14.77 -0.97 23.14
CA ASP A 6 13.66 -0.14 23.64
C ASP A 6 13.40 1.04 22.70
N THR A 7 14.38 1.40 21.88
CA THR A 7 14.28 2.48 20.88
C THR A 7 14.90 2.05 19.57
N LEU A 8 14.32 2.54 18.47
CA LEU A 8 14.75 2.27 17.11
C LEU A 8 14.66 3.55 16.29
N ALA A 9 15.74 3.90 15.58
CA ALA A 9 15.72 4.98 14.60
C ALA A 9 15.04 4.49 13.32
N VAL A 10 14.02 5.21 12.87
CA VAL A 10 13.23 4.87 11.67
C VAL A 10 13.05 6.08 10.76
N ASN A 11 12.78 5.83 9.48
CA ASN A 11 12.53 6.83 8.45
C ASN A 11 11.04 7.12 8.31
N SER A 12 10.45 7.73 9.31
CA SER A 12 9.05 8.14 9.29
C SER A 12 8.92 9.46 8.53
N LEU A 13 8.36 9.43 7.31
CA LEU A 13 8.21 10.59 6.40
C LEU A 13 6.73 10.89 6.17
N LEU A 14 5.95 11.04 7.25
CA LEU A 14 4.51 11.01 7.18
C LEU A 14 3.84 12.35 7.35
N HIS A 15 2.70 12.47 6.69
CA HIS A 15 1.80 13.62 6.79
C HIS A 15 0.60 13.35 7.69
N GLN A 16 0.23 12.06 7.87
CA GLN A 16 -0.93 11.63 8.65
C GLN A 16 -0.57 10.40 9.49
N ALA A 17 -1.22 10.26 10.65
CA ALA A 17 -1.07 9.11 11.53
C ALA A 17 -2.43 8.69 12.11
N CYS A 18 -2.56 7.42 12.50
CA CYS A 18 -3.74 6.91 13.16
C CYS A 18 -3.76 7.34 14.63
N MET A 19 -4.72 8.17 15.02
CA MET A 19 -4.94 8.56 16.41
C MET A 19 -5.83 7.58 17.16
N GLU A 20 -6.88 7.09 16.50
CA GLU A 20 -7.80 6.10 17.07
C GLU A 20 -7.65 4.76 16.36
N LEU A 21 -7.42 3.72 17.13
CA LEU A 21 -7.30 2.37 16.62
C LEU A 21 -8.62 1.61 16.82
N ALA A 22 -8.98 0.81 15.81
CA ALA A 22 -10.08 -0.14 16.00
C ALA A 22 -9.78 -1.10 17.16
N PRO A 23 -10.82 -1.61 17.89
CA PRO A 23 -10.64 -2.36 19.14
C PRO A 23 -9.76 -3.60 19.04
N ILE A 24 -9.55 -4.13 17.82
CA ILE A 24 -8.71 -5.29 17.57
C ILE A 24 -7.21 -4.96 17.49
N PHE A 25 -6.84 -3.68 17.44
CA PHE A 25 -5.44 -3.26 17.33
C PHE A 25 -4.94 -2.64 18.63
N LYS A 26 -3.65 -2.86 18.85
CA LYS A 26 -2.86 -2.17 19.89
C LYS A 26 -1.71 -1.45 19.23
N ALA A 27 -1.43 -0.23 19.68
CA ALA A 27 -0.20 0.44 19.35
C ALA A 27 0.97 -0.27 20.03
N THR A 28 2.02 -0.55 19.27
CA THR A 28 3.21 -1.29 19.73
C THR A 28 4.50 -0.50 19.62
N ALA A 29 4.47 0.66 18.97
CA ALA A 29 5.56 1.64 19.00
C ALA A 29 5.00 3.06 18.86
N TYR A 30 5.70 4.00 19.48
CA TYR A 30 5.38 5.42 19.45
C TYR A 30 6.63 6.23 19.14
N ALA A 31 6.46 7.31 18.38
CA ALA A 31 7.45 8.36 18.25
C ALA A 31 7.55 9.19 19.56
N PRO A 32 8.63 9.98 19.78
CA PRO A 32 8.78 10.81 20.96
C PRO A 32 7.65 11.84 21.19
N ASP A 33 6.96 12.23 20.13
CA ASP A 33 5.79 13.12 20.13
C ASP A 33 4.47 12.38 20.36
N SER A 34 4.52 11.10 20.74
CA SER A 34 3.38 10.22 21.00
C SER A 34 2.58 9.82 19.75
N ILE A 35 3.08 10.08 18.55
CA ILE A 35 2.49 9.54 17.32
C ILE A 35 2.67 8.03 17.27
N ASN A 36 1.59 7.31 16.92
CA ASN A 36 1.60 5.87 16.77
C ASN A 36 2.40 5.46 15.53
N GLU A 37 3.49 4.74 15.73
CA GLU A 37 4.40 4.28 14.67
C GLU A 37 4.22 2.81 14.30
N ALA A 38 3.61 2.00 15.17
CA ALA A 38 3.32 0.61 14.85
C ALA A 38 2.09 0.09 15.58
N ILE A 39 1.37 -0.79 14.92
CA ILE A 39 0.19 -1.47 15.46
C ILE A 39 0.32 -2.98 15.29
N ASP A 40 -0.32 -3.72 16.19
CA ASP A 40 -0.45 -5.17 16.10
C ASP A 40 -1.89 -5.58 16.45
N ALA A 41 -2.42 -6.58 15.76
CA ALA A 41 -3.75 -7.10 16.05
C ALA A 41 -3.74 -8.07 17.22
N TYR A 42 -4.69 -7.91 18.14
CA TYR A 42 -4.81 -8.71 19.34
C TYR A 42 -6.23 -9.30 19.48
N PRO A 43 -6.36 -10.53 20.02
CA PRO A 43 -5.37 -11.57 20.18
C PRO A 43 -5.19 -12.43 18.90
N ASN A 44 -3.99 -12.95 18.73
CA ASN A 44 -3.66 -14.02 17.75
C ASN A 44 -4.00 -13.79 16.27
N ARG A 45 -4.06 -12.56 15.81
CA ARG A 45 -4.18 -12.23 14.39
C ARG A 45 -2.80 -11.86 13.83
N SER A 46 -2.47 -12.38 12.65
CA SER A 46 -1.21 -12.07 11.98
C SER A 46 -1.32 -10.78 11.16
N ILE A 47 -1.71 -9.69 11.81
CA ILE A 47 -1.82 -8.37 11.19
C ILE A 47 -0.93 -7.43 11.98
N MET A 48 0.05 -6.84 11.32
CA MET A 48 0.98 -5.86 11.89
C MET A 48 1.10 -4.69 10.90
N GLY A 49 1.08 -3.49 11.41
CA GLY A 49 1.31 -2.27 10.65
C GLY A 49 2.49 -1.51 11.21
N VAL A 50 3.30 -0.93 10.34
CA VAL A 50 4.35 0.03 10.69
C VAL A 50 4.18 1.27 9.85
N GLN A 51 4.46 2.42 10.45
CA GLN A 51 4.25 3.72 9.83
C GLN A 51 5.47 4.14 8.99
N TRP A 52 6.67 3.71 9.39
CA TRP A 52 7.91 3.96 8.65
C TRP A 52 8.08 3.02 7.44
N HIS A 53 9.17 3.21 6.70
CA HIS A 53 9.54 2.46 5.51
C HIS A 53 10.69 1.47 5.78
N PRO A 54 10.40 0.26 6.30
CA PRO A 54 11.44 -0.73 6.60
C PRO A 54 12.17 -1.23 5.35
N GLU A 55 11.51 -1.23 4.19
CA GLU A 55 12.10 -1.61 2.91
C GLU A 55 13.21 -0.64 2.49
N ALA A 56 13.03 0.66 2.71
CA ALA A 56 14.04 1.65 2.38
C ALA A 56 15.28 1.51 3.27
N LEU A 57 15.09 1.25 4.57
CA LEU A 57 16.19 1.00 5.50
C LEU A 57 16.95 -0.29 5.14
N THR A 58 16.23 -1.34 4.75
CA THR A 58 16.85 -2.60 4.29
C THR A 58 17.65 -2.40 3.01
N TYR A 59 17.16 -1.57 2.09
CA TYR A 59 17.85 -1.27 0.83
C TYR A 59 19.21 -0.61 1.04
N VAL A 60 19.35 0.22 2.07
CA VAL A 60 20.63 0.85 2.45
C VAL A 60 21.48 0.01 3.41
N GLY A 61 21.11 -1.25 3.64
CA GLY A 61 21.91 -2.22 4.38
C GLY A 61 21.56 -2.37 5.85
N ASP A 62 20.49 -1.76 6.36
CA ASP A 62 20.03 -2.00 7.74
C ASP A 62 19.34 -3.36 7.86
N THR A 63 20.12 -4.35 8.29
CA THR A 63 19.63 -5.72 8.48
C THR A 63 18.64 -5.88 9.64
N THR A 64 18.50 -4.88 10.50
CA THR A 64 17.53 -4.88 11.62
C THR A 64 16.11 -4.98 11.06
N MET A 65 15.83 -4.29 9.97
CA MET A 65 14.54 -4.26 9.31
C MET A 65 14.19 -5.59 8.64
N LEU A 66 15.17 -6.41 8.27
CA LEU A 66 14.95 -7.75 7.74
C LEU A 66 14.17 -8.64 8.72
N ARG A 67 14.21 -8.36 10.01
CA ARG A 67 13.45 -9.13 11.01
C ARG A 67 11.94 -9.00 10.82
N ILE A 68 11.45 -7.84 10.38
CA ILE A 68 10.04 -7.62 10.06
C ILE A 68 9.64 -8.54 8.90
N PHE A 69 10.41 -8.51 7.80
CA PHE A 69 10.15 -9.33 6.63
C PHE A 69 10.29 -10.82 6.91
N ARG A 70 11.32 -11.24 7.67
CA ARG A 70 11.49 -12.65 8.09
C ARG A 70 10.34 -13.12 8.98
N HIS A 71 9.82 -12.26 9.85
CA HIS A 71 8.64 -12.59 10.65
C HIS A 71 7.43 -12.84 9.78
N LEU A 72 7.17 -11.98 8.78
CA LEU A 72 6.09 -12.15 7.81
C LEU A 72 6.26 -13.43 7.00
N ILE A 73 7.48 -13.70 6.49
CA ILE A 73 7.79 -14.93 5.74
C ILE A 73 7.55 -16.16 6.62
N GLY A 74 8.08 -16.19 7.84
CA GLY A 74 7.89 -17.32 8.76
C GLY A 74 6.43 -17.55 9.13
N LYS A 75 5.64 -16.47 9.24
CA LYS A 75 4.18 -16.58 9.40
C LYS A 75 3.52 -17.15 8.14
N ALA A 76 3.94 -16.71 6.95
CA ALA A 76 3.43 -17.21 5.69
C ALA A 76 3.78 -18.69 5.46
N GLU A 77 4.99 -19.11 5.80
CA GLU A 77 5.43 -20.52 5.74
C GLU A 77 4.62 -21.41 6.66
N THR A 78 4.25 -20.90 7.85
CA THR A 78 3.38 -21.63 8.78
C THR A 78 1.95 -21.77 8.23
N PHE A 79 1.56 -20.87 7.32
CA PHE A 79 0.27 -20.90 6.65
C PHE A 79 0.38 -21.52 5.24
N HIS A 80 0.59 -22.83 5.18
CA HIS A 80 0.40 -23.61 3.94
C HIS A 80 -1.00 -23.42 3.33
N GLN A 81 -1.90 -22.84 4.14
CA GLN A 81 -3.27 -22.47 3.79
C GLN A 81 -3.39 -21.06 3.18
N ALA A 82 -2.31 -20.29 3.04
CA ALA A 82 -2.41 -18.90 2.54
C ALA A 82 -3.05 -18.82 1.14
N LYS A 83 -2.81 -19.81 0.27
CA LYS A 83 -3.47 -19.88 -1.05
C LYS A 83 -4.98 -20.08 -0.94
N GLU A 84 -5.44 -20.86 0.03
CA GLU A 84 -6.87 -21.06 0.27
C GLU A 84 -7.48 -19.81 0.92
N MET A 85 -6.75 -19.16 1.84
CA MET A 85 -7.22 -17.92 2.45
C MET A 85 -7.46 -16.82 1.42
N HIS A 86 -6.58 -16.66 0.42
CA HIS A 86 -6.77 -15.65 -0.63
C HIS A 86 -8.05 -15.84 -1.46
N LYS A 87 -8.61 -17.04 -1.48
CA LYS A 87 -9.93 -17.27 -2.09
C LYS A 87 -11.09 -16.68 -1.25
N HIS A 88 -10.88 -16.57 0.05
CA HIS A 88 -11.92 -16.16 1.01
C HIS A 88 -11.76 -14.74 1.52
N PHE A 89 -10.62 -14.08 1.28
CA PHE A 89 -10.33 -12.73 1.72
C PHE A 89 -10.01 -11.80 0.55
N LEU A 90 -10.27 -10.52 0.74
CA LEU A 90 -9.83 -9.46 -0.16
C LEU A 90 -8.51 -8.90 0.38
N SER A 91 -7.46 -8.94 -0.43
CA SER A 91 -6.17 -8.33 -0.13
C SER A 91 -6.05 -7.00 -0.85
N VAL A 92 -5.77 -5.94 -0.09
CA VAL A 92 -5.76 -4.57 -0.61
C VAL A 92 -4.53 -3.83 -0.10
N ASP A 93 -3.78 -3.25 -1.02
CA ASP A 93 -2.79 -2.22 -0.70
C ASP A 93 -3.50 -0.85 -0.69
N THR A 94 -3.43 -0.16 0.44
CA THR A 94 -4.17 1.08 0.64
C THR A 94 -3.47 2.32 0.08
N HIS A 95 -2.27 2.19 -0.50
CA HIS A 95 -1.58 3.32 -1.11
C HIS A 95 -0.48 2.89 -2.08
N THR A 96 -0.56 3.35 -3.32
CA THR A 96 0.57 3.28 -4.26
C THR A 96 0.64 4.52 -5.14
N ASP A 97 1.88 5.03 -5.35
CA ASP A 97 2.18 6.18 -6.21
C ASP A 97 2.35 5.81 -7.68
N THR A 98 1.95 4.61 -8.08
CA THR A 98 2.00 4.13 -9.47
C THR A 98 1.46 5.14 -10.49
N PRO A 99 0.42 5.96 -10.21
CA PRO A 99 -0.11 6.95 -11.15
C PRO A 99 0.89 7.99 -11.64
N PHE A 100 1.96 8.28 -10.93
CA PHE A 100 3.02 9.18 -11.43
C PHE A 100 3.67 8.73 -12.76
N TRP A 101 3.58 7.42 -13.03
CA TRP A 101 4.18 6.83 -14.22
C TRP A 101 3.22 6.80 -15.40
N PHE A 102 1.91 6.96 -15.18
CA PHE A 102 0.87 6.79 -16.19
C PHE A 102 0.94 7.79 -17.35
N LYS A 103 1.57 8.95 -17.12
CA LYS A 103 1.78 9.97 -18.17
C LYS A 103 3.01 9.72 -19.03
N ARG A 104 3.84 8.72 -18.70
CA ARG A 104 5.02 8.39 -19.52
C ARG A 104 4.60 7.66 -20.79
N ALA A 105 5.23 8.07 -21.92
CA ALA A 105 4.95 7.43 -23.19
C ALA A 105 5.20 5.92 -23.16
N GLY A 106 4.27 5.14 -23.67
CA GLY A 106 4.32 3.68 -23.71
C GLY A 106 4.17 3.00 -22.36
N PHE A 107 3.74 3.71 -21.28
CA PHE A 107 3.46 3.06 -20.01
C PHE A 107 2.14 2.30 -20.05
N SER A 108 2.16 1.08 -19.53
CA SER A 108 0.96 0.29 -19.22
C SER A 108 1.09 -0.32 -17.83
N ILE A 109 0.01 -0.29 -17.06
CA ILE A 109 -0.05 -0.99 -15.76
C ILE A 109 -0.02 -2.52 -15.95
N ALA A 110 -0.25 -3.02 -17.16
CA ALA A 110 -0.11 -4.44 -17.53
C ALA A 110 1.35 -4.82 -17.89
N ASP A 111 2.28 -3.84 -17.96
CA ASP A 111 3.69 -4.13 -18.25
C ASP A 111 4.43 -4.51 -16.97
N ARG A 112 4.90 -5.77 -16.91
CA ARG A 112 5.60 -6.34 -15.75
C ARG A 112 6.90 -5.61 -15.40
N GLU A 113 7.63 -5.15 -16.41
CA GLU A 113 9.01 -4.69 -16.22
C GLU A 113 9.09 -3.23 -15.73
N ARG A 114 8.03 -2.45 -15.92
CA ARG A 114 8.11 -1.00 -15.78
C ARG A 114 7.77 -0.43 -14.41
N ASN A 115 7.20 -1.21 -13.49
CA ASN A 115 6.82 -0.67 -12.20
C ASN A 115 6.84 -1.73 -11.09
N ARG A 116 6.87 -1.28 -9.84
CA ARG A 116 6.84 -2.17 -8.67
C ARG A 116 5.45 -2.75 -8.47
N VAL A 117 4.40 -1.93 -8.63
CA VAL A 117 3.00 -2.35 -8.60
C VAL A 117 2.45 -2.31 -10.03
N ASN A 118 2.08 -3.46 -10.56
CA ASN A 118 1.47 -3.64 -11.87
C ASN A 118 0.61 -4.91 -11.85
N ILE A 119 -0.30 -5.06 -12.79
CA ILE A 119 -1.27 -6.16 -12.81
C ILE A 119 -0.59 -7.54 -12.74
N PRO A 120 0.45 -7.87 -13.53
CA PRO A 120 1.10 -9.18 -13.44
C PRO A 120 1.69 -9.49 -12.06
N LYS A 121 2.33 -8.51 -11.41
CA LYS A 121 2.89 -8.70 -10.06
C LYS A 121 1.81 -8.80 -8.98
N MET A 122 0.71 -8.07 -9.12
CA MET A 122 -0.44 -8.20 -8.24
C MET A 122 -1.04 -9.60 -8.33
N GLN A 123 -1.23 -10.12 -9.54
CA GLN A 123 -1.74 -11.47 -9.77
C GLN A 123 -0.81 -12.54 -9.18
N GLU A 124 0.49 -12.43 -9.37
CA GLU A 124 1.48 -13.33 -8.76
C GLU A 124 1.47 -13.28 -7.23
N GLY A 125 1.44 -12.06 -6.68
CA GLY A 125 1.41 -11.80 -5.23
C GLY A 125 0.04 -12.03 -4.60
N LYS A 126 -0.98 -12.37 -5.41
CA LYS A 126 -2.37 -12.51 -4.94
C LYS A 126 -2.92 -11.26 -4.26
N LEU A 127 -2.50 -10.10 -4.74
CA LEU A 127 -3.03 -8.82 -4.31
C LEU A 127 -4.25 -8.48 -5.17
N ASP A 128 -5.43 -8.45 -4.55
CA ASP A 128 -6.70 -8.28 -5.26
C ASP A 128 -6.95 -6.83 -5.67
N GLY A 129 -6.43 -5.86 -4.94
CA GLY A 129 -6.62 -4.46 -5.28
C GLY A 129 -5.62 -3.51 -4.65
N VAL A 130 -5.57 -2.32 -5.21
CA VAL A 130 -4.70 -1.23 -4.75
C VAL A 130 -5.44 0.10 -4.79
N PHE A 131 -5.16 0.97 -3.84
CA PHE A 131 -5.55 2.36 -3.92
C PHE A 131 -4.47 3.13 -4.70
N LEU A 132 -4.81 3.54 -5.91
CA LEU A 132 -3.95 4.36 -6.76
C LEU A 132 -4.03 5.82 -6.30
N ALA A 133 -2.96 6.34 -5.71
CA ALA A 133 -2.93 7.68 -5.18
C ALA A 133 -2.80 8.74 -6.29
N ALA A 134 -3.82 9.59 -6.43
CA ALA A 134 -3.72 10.81 -7.21
C ALA A 134 -3.02 11.90 -6.37
N PHE A 135 -1.77 11.64 -6.00
CA PHE A 135 -0.98 12.43 -5.08
C PHE A 135 -0.19 13.52 -5.80
N ILE A 136 -0.06 14.66 -5.17
CA ILE A 136 0.84 15.74 -5.58
C ILE A 136 1.61 16.27 -4.37
N GLY A 137 2.84 16.75 -4.60
CA GLY A 137 3.61 17.43 -3.55
C GLY A 137 2.90 18.69 -3.07
N GLN A 138 3.06 19.02 -1.79
CA GLN A 138 2.54 20.25 -1.23
C GLN A 138 3.29 21.45 -1.80
N GLY A 139 2.53 22.53 -2.10
CA GLY A 139 3.05 23.78 -2.63
C GLY A 139 2.47 24.98 -1.91
N LYS A 140 2.62 26.16 -2.53
CA LYS A 140 1.98 27.39 -2.06
C LYS A 140 0.46 27.23 -2.08
N ARG A 141 -0.22 27.97 -1.19
CA ARG A 141 -1.69 27.93 -1.04
C ARG A 141 -2.35 29.20 -1.56
N ASP A 142 -1.71 29.91 -2.50
CA ASP A 142 -2.35 30.97 -3.25
C ASP A 142 -3.32 30.40 -4.31
N GLU A 143 -4.20 31.25 -4.82
CA GLU A 143 -5.27 30.83 -5.72
C GLU A 143 -4.74 30.16 -7.00
N VAL A 144 -3.68 30.68 -7.58
CA VAL A 144 -3.05 30.13 -8.80
C VAL A 144 -2.49 28.74 -8.53
N SER A 145 -1.72 28.60 -7.45
CA SER A 145 -1.12 27.30 -7.06
C SER A 145 -2.18 26.24 -6.73
N LEU A 146 -3.31 26.64 -6.12
CA LEU A 146 -4.44 25.74 -5.86
C LEU A 146 -5.13 25.30 -7.14
N GLN A 147 -5.34 26.19 -8.11
CA GLN A 147 -5.90 25.85 -9.40
C GLN A 147 -4.99 24.86 -10.17
N GLU A 148 -3.68 25.10 -10.18
CA GLU A 148 -2.72 24.16 -10.76
C GLU A 148 -2.74 22.79 -10.07
N ALA A 149 -2.86 22.77 -8.74
CA ALA A 149 -2.97 21.54 -7.97
C ALA A 149 -4.21 20.73 -8.37
N VAL A 150 -5.37 21.38 -8.49
CA VAL A 150 -6.61 20.75 -8.97
C VAL A 150 -6.42 20.15 -10.37
N GLN A 151 -5.84 20.90 -11.30
CA GLN A 151 -5.57 20.40 -12.66
C GLN A 151 -4.64 19.18 -12.65
N LYS A 152 -3.58 19.20 -11.85
CA LYS A 152 -2.64 18.07 -11.73
C LYS A 152 -3.32 16.82 -11.17
N VAL A 153 -4.12 16.96 -10.09
CA VAL A 153 -4.85 15.84 -9.48
C VAL A 153 -5.90 15.29 -10.44
N THR A 154 -6.69 16.17 -11.08
CA THR A 154 -7.68 15.75 -12.08
C THR A 154 -7.02 14.96 -13.21
N GLY A 155 -5.90 15.44 -13.73
CA GLY A 155 -5.16 14.72 -14.78
C GLY A 155 -4.56 13.38 -14.31
N LEU A 156 -4.24 13.21 -13.03
CA LEU A 156 -3.87 11.89 -12.49
C LEU A 156 -5.08 10.95 -12.42
N ILE A 157 -6.23 11.43 -11.94
CA ILE A 157 -7.47 10.64 -11.90
C ILE A 157 -7.90 10.19 -13.30
N GLU A 158 -7.81 11.09 -14.29
CA GLU A 158 -8.10 10.74 -15.70
C GLU A 158 -7.14 9.68 -16.22
N SER A 159 -5.83 9.77 -15.88
CA SER A 159 -4.84 8.77 -16.27
C SER A 159 -5.09 7.41 -15.62
N ILE A 160 -5.56 7.36 -14.38
CA ILE A 160 -5.99 6.13 -13.69
C ILE A 160 -7.16 5.50 -14.45
N ARG A 161 -8.21 6.27 -14.76
CA ARG A 161 -9.38 5.80 -15.51
C ARG A 161 -8.99 5.27 -16.89
N LYS A 162 -8.09 5.98 -17.56
CA LYS A 162 -7.57 5.56 -18.87
C LYS A 162 -6.81 4.22 -18.79
N GLN A 163 -5.94 4.04 -17.77
CA GLN A 163 -5.23 2.78 -17.58
C GLN A 163 -6.19 1.61 -17.28
N ALA A 164 -7.21 1.84 -16.48
CA ALA A 164 -8.23 0.83 -16.20
C ALA A 164 -9.01 0.45 -17.47
N GLU A 165 -9.42 1.43 -18.28
CA GLU A 165 -10.15 1.15 -19.55
C GLU A 165 -9.28 0.41 -20.55
N LEU A 166 -8.01 0.80 -20.72
CA LEU A 166 -7.07 0.12 -21.60
C LEU A 166 -6.81 -1.33 -21.20
N ASN A 167 -7.03 -1.68 -19.95
CA ASN A 167 -6.77 -3.01 -19.39
C ASN A 167 -8.04 -3.62 -18.76
N LYS A 168 -9.22 -3.27 -19.27
CA LYS A 168 -10.54 -3.66 -18.71
C LYS A 168 -10.77 -5.16 -18.62
N ASP A 169 -10.04 -5.94 -19.41
CA ASP A 169 -10.11 -7.41 -19.36
C ASP A 169 -9.31 -8.00 -18.19
N LEU A 170 -8.39 -7.20 -17.61
CA LEU A 170 -7.48 -7.61 -16.54
C LEU A 170 -7.78 -6.94 -15.19
N CYS A 171 -8.43 -5.78 -15.21
CA CYS A 171 -8.73 -5.02 -14.00
C CYS A 171 -9.97 -4.13 -14.20
N GLY A 172 -10.47 -3.58 -13.08
CA GLY A 172 -11.55 -2.60 -13.08
C GLY A 172 -11.41 -1.61 -11.94
N ILE A 173 -12.19 -0.53 -11.99
CA ILE A 173 -12.29 0.45 -10.90
C ILE A 173 -13.41 0.01 -9.97
N ALA A 174 -13.08 -0.21 -8.69
CA ALA A 174 -14.05 -0.44 -7.63
C ALA A 174 -14.35 0.88 -6.91
N VAL A 175 -15.62 1.24 -6.80
CA VAL A 175 -16.11 2.41 -6.08
C VAL A 175 -16.81 1.98 -4.79
N THR A 176 -17.32 0.76 -4.78
CA THR A 176 -18.02 0.15 -3.65
C THR A 176 -17.42 -1.21 -3.29
N ASN A 177 -17.73 -1.70 -2.09
CA ASN A 177 -17.35 -3.07 -1.69
C ASN A 177 -17.92 -4.13 -2.64
N GLN A 178 -19.14 -3.92 -3.16
CA GLN A 178 -19.77 -4.81 -4.10
C GLN A 178 -19.00 -4.87 -5.42
N ASP A 179 -18.51 -3.73 -5.92
CA ASP A 179 -17.65 -3.70 -7.12
C ASP A 179 -16.39 -4.51 -6.92
N PHE A 180 -15.77 -4.37 -5.75
CA PHE A 180 -14.53 -5.07 -5.42
C PHE A 180 -14.74 -6.60 -5.42
N ILE A 181 -15.81 -7.07 -4.77
CA ILE A 181 -16.18 -8.49 -4.73
C ILE A 181 -16.51 -9.00 -6.14
N ARG A 182 -17.27 -8.24 -6.92
CA ARG A 182 -17.63 -8.58 -8.28
C ARG A 182 -16.39 -8.72 -9.18
N LEU A 183 -15.49 -7.72 -9.18
CA LEU A 183 -14.27 -7.74 -9.97
C LEU A 183 -13.37 -8.92 -9.61
N LYS A 184 -13.20 -9.22 -8.31
CA LYS A 184 -12.46 -10.41 -7.86
C LYS A 184 -13.06 -11.70 -8.41
N ASN A 185 -14.39 -11.84 -8.37
CA ASN A 185 -15.09 -13.02 -8.89
C ASN A 185 -14.99 -13.13 -10.42
N GLU A 186 -14.84 -12.01 -11.13
CA GLU A 186 -14.57 -11.94 -12.58
C GLU A 186 -13.09 -12.23 -12.91
N GLY A 187 -12.21 -12.37 -11.92
CA GLY A 187 -10.77 -12.58 -12.11
C GLY A 187 -10.00 -11.31 -12.49
N LYS A 188 -10.54 -10.14 -12.14
CA LYS A 188 -9.99 -8.82 -12.44
C LYS A 188 -9.42 -8.16 -11.21
#